data_629bc35af025cf4479c8c2594cde48ec
#
_entry.id   629bc35af025cf4479c8c2594cde48ec
#
_cell.length_a   1.000
_cell.length_b   1.000
_cell.length_c   1.000
_cell.angle_alpha   90.00
_cell.angle_beta   90.00
_cell.angle_gamma   90.00
#
_symmetry.space_group_name_H-M   'P 1'
#
loop_
_entity.id
_entity.type
_entity.pdbx_description
1 polymer ?
#
loop_
_entity_poly.entity_id
_entity_poly.type
_entity_poly.pdbx_seq_one_letter_code
_entity_poly.pdbx_strand_id
1 'polypeptide(L)'
;MTIFIFDNTLEGLLTSVFEAYARRLFPDTLVAEGAPLPLFHEQAISVHTDEAKAKRVWHGLEKRLSPTALRCVAACWLAEEADTPDVMFRFLCKVFDSPRRIETNFGDPDVLAFTQMWRRVNGERTRLMQFLRFQKAADGTYFAPLEPEKNALPLLIPHLRDRFADQCWLIWDMKRAYGFYYDLHEVHHITFQDTDSPPHLPADGRLAQEMLDKDELFFQSLWKTYFHAIAILE
;
A
#
# COMPACT_ATOMS: atom_id res chain seq x y z
N MET A 1 23.04 16.62 12.07
CA MET A 1 21.90 15.90 11.48
C MET A 1 20.75 15.86 12.48
N THR A 2 19.59 16.37 12.10
CA THR A 2 18.37 16.38 12.91
C THR A 2 17.46 15.25 12.48
N ILE A 3 16.90 14.50 13.43
CA ILE A 3 16.04 13.34 13.19
C ILE A 3 14.69 13.59 13.84
N PHE A 4 13.61 13.26 13.13
CA PHE A 4 12.30 13.08 13.76
C PHE A 4 11.99 11.60 13.91
N ILE A 5 11.58 11.20 15.11
CA ILE A 5 11.14 9.84 15.44
C ILE A 5 9.62 9.85 15.49
N PHE A 6 8.96 8.97 14.76
CA PHE A 6 7.52 8.91 14.65
C PHE A 6 7.00 7.46 14.64
N ASP A 7 5.71 7.24 14.79
CA ASP A 7 5.07 5.93 14.93
C ASP A 7 4.95 5.12 13.62
N ASN A 8 5.57 5.60 12.55
CA ASN A 8 5.52 4.99 11.21
C ASN A 8 4.10 4.84 10.66
N THR A 9 3.21 5.80 10.96
CA THR A 9 1.89 5.92 10.36
C THR A 9 1.84 7.11 9.38
N LEU A 10 0.86 7.12 8.47
CA LEU A 10 0.65 8.28 7.58
C LEU A 10 0.29 9.53 8.39
N GLU A 11 -0.52 9.37 9.42
CA GLU A 11 -0.91 10.44 10.36
C GLU A 11 0.30 10.99 11.12
N GLY A 12 1.22 10.12 11.52
CA GLY A 12 2.50 10.49 12.13
C GLY A 12 3.41 11.26 11.18
N LEU A 13 3.49 10.85 9.91
CA LEU A 13 4.18 11.60 8.87
C LEU A 13 3.58 13.00 8.67
N LEU A 14 2.26 13.10 8.56
CA LEU A 14 1.56 14.38 8.41
C LEU A 14 1.75 15.26 9.66
N THR A 15 1.73 14.66 10.85
CA THR A 15 2.05 15.36 12.09
C THR A 15 3.49 15.87 12.09
N SER A 16 4.45 15.08 11.57
CA SER A 16 5.85 15.48 11.43
C SER A 16 6.00 16.68 10.50
N VAL A 17 5.25 16.73 9.41
CA VAL A 17 5.21 17.91 8.54
C VAL A 17 4.69 19.13 9.32
N PHE A 18 3.59 19.00 10.08
CA PHE A 18 3.07 20.09 10.90
C PHE A 18 4.12 20.60 11.91
N GLU A 19 4.76 19.69 12.64
CA GLU A 19 5.77 20.02 13.66
C GLU A 19 6.98 20.70 13.06
N ALA A 20 7.43 20.30 11.87
CA ALA A 20 8.54 20.94 11.20
C ALA A 20 8.27 22.45 10.94
N TYR A 21 7.08 22.78 10.45
CA TYR A 21 6.70 24.18 10.23
C TYR A 21 6.43 24.93 11.54
N ALA A 22 5.78 24.30 12.51
CA ALA A 22 5.47 24.93 13.81
C ALA A 22 6.75 25.29 14.58
N ARG A 23 7.74 24.42 14.55
CA ARG A 23 9.04 24.60 15.22
C ARG A 23 10.07 25.33 14.36
N ARG A 24 9.80 25.51 13.06
CA ARG A 24 10.78 25.99 12.07
C ARG A 24 12.05 25.14 12.06
N LEU A 25 11.90 23.85 12.23
CA LEU A 25 12.98 22.87 12.30
C LEU A 25 12.62 21.68 11.40
N PHE A 26 13.39 21.52 10.33
CA PHE A 26 13.18 20.47 9.34
C PHE A 26 14.17 19.34 9.58
N PRO A 27 13.70 18.10 9.74
CA PRO A 27 14.60 16.95 9.92
C PRO A 27 15.32 16.61 8.62
N ASP A 28 16.54 16.08 8.77
CA ASP A 28 17.28 15.49 7.66
C ASP A 28 16.72 14.12 7.28
N THR A 29 16.16 13.39 8.25
CA THR A 29 15.49 12.08 8.03
C THR A 29 14.43 11.83 9.10
N LEU A 30 13.46 10.98 8.72
CA LEU A 30 12.45 10.44 9.63
C LEU A 30 12.79 8.98 9.95
N VAL A 31 12.68 8.62 11.22
CA VAL A 31 12.98 7.27 11.71
C VAL A 31 11.75 6.73 12.43
N ALA A 32 11.38 5.49 12.13
CA ALA A 32 10.28 4.83 12.84
C ALA A 32 10.64 4.61 14.31
N GLU A 33 9.67 4.75 15.21
CA GLU A 33 9.84 4.44 16.63
C GLU A 33 10.32 2.99 16.80
N GLY A 34 11.35 2.80 17.64
CA GLY A 34 11.99 1.50 17.85
C GLY A 34 13.04 1.10 16.81
N ALA A 35 13.17 1.83 15.70
CA ALA A 35 14.22 1.58 14.73
C ALA A 35 15.58 2.16 15.21
N PRO A 36 16.72 1.57 14.77
CA PRO A 36 18.03 2.06 15.15
C PRO A 36 18.28 3.47 14.59
N LEU A 37 18.73 4.38 15.45
CA LEU A 37 19.08 5.74 15.04
C LEU A 37 20.43 5.76 14.32
N PRO A 38 20.61 6.65 13.33
CA PRO A 38 21.90 6.93 12.74
C PRO A 38 22.95 7.32 13.81
N LEU A 39 24.16 6.79 13.69
CA LEU A 39 25.22 6.97 14.68
C LEU A 39 25.64 8.42 14.90
N PHE A 40 25.57 9.25 13.85
CA PHE A 40 26.00 10.65 13.88
C PHE A 40 24.78 11.58 13.74
N HIS A 41 24.09 11.84 14.83
CA HIS A 41 23.02 12.84 14.88
C HIS A 41 23.28 13.85 16.02
N GLU A 42 22.87 15.09 15.79
CA GLU A 42 22.98 16.17 16.77
C GLU A 42 21.72 16.21 17.63
N GLN A 43 20.57 15.96 17.03
CA GLN A 43 19.28 16.06 17.69
C GLN A 43 18.31 15.00 17.18
N ALA A 44 17.63 14.32 18.10
CA ALA A 44 16.52 13.42 17.81
C ALA A 44 15.28 13.91 18.56
N ILE A 45 14.17 14.11 17.84
CA ILE A 45 12.93 14.66 18.39
C ILE A 45 11.82 13.65 18.15
N SER A 46 11.19 13.16 19.20
CA SER A 46 9.99 12.34 19.11
C SER A 46 8.78 13.19 18.74
N VAL A 47 8.09 12.78 17.69
CA VAL A 47 6.84 13.37 17.20
C VAL A 47 5.71 12.41 17.50
N HIS A 48 4.87 12.75 18.46
CA HIS A 48 3.68 11.99 18.79
C HIS A 48 2.56 12.33 17.81
N THR A 49 1.93 11.33 17.25
CA THR A 49 0.83 11.49 16.30
C THR A 49 -0.33 12.23 16.90
N ASP A 50 -0.78 13.26 16.20
CA ASP A 50 -1.89 14.14 16.56
C ASP A 50 -2.84 14.24 15.36
N GLU A 51 -4.01 13.62 15.48
CA GLU A 51 -5.01 13.61 14.43
C GLU A 51 -5.46 15.00 13.97
N ALA A 52 -5.56 15.97 14.88
CA ALA A 52 -5.99 17.32 14.52
C ALA A 52 -4.92 18.01 13.65
N LYS A 53 -3.65 17.82 13.97
CA LYS A 53 -2.53 18.32 13.17
C LYS A 53 -2.45 17.62 11.82
N ALA A 54 -2.56 16.30 11.79
CA ALA A 54 -2.57 15.51 10.56
C ALA A 54 -3.72 15.94 9.63
N LYS A 55 -4.94 16.06 10.14
CA LYS A 55 -6.11 16.55 9.40
C LYS A 55 -5.90 17.96 8.85
N ARG A 56 -5.27 18.83 9.64
CA ARG A 56 -4.96 20.21 9.18
C ARG A 56 -3.97 20.22 8.00
N VAL A 57 -2.93 19.38 8.07
CA VAL A 57 -1.99 19.22 6.94
C VAL A 57 -2.71 18.66 5.74
N TRP A 58 -3.52 17.61 5.89
CA TRP A 58 -4.30 17.01 4.81
C TRP A 58 -5.20 18.03 4.12
N HIS A 59 -5.97 18.82 4.85
CA HIS A 59 -6.77 19.92 4.30
C HIS A 59 -5.93 20.99 3.57
N GLY A 60 -4.70 21.20 4.03
CA GLY A 60 -3.75 22.06 3.32
C GLY A 60 -3.36 21.48 1.96
N LEU A 61 -3.15 20.17 1.88
CA LEU A 61 -2.82 19.46 0.65
C LEU A 61 -4.00 19.45 -0.35
N GLU A 62 -5.23 19.25 0.13
CA GLU A 62 -6.46 19.31 -0.68
C GLU A 62 -6.60 20.62 -1.45
N LYS A 63 -6.14 21.72 -0.86
CA LYS A 63 -6.18 23.04 -1.49
C LYS A 63 -5.06 23.27 -2.53
N ARG A 64 -3.97 22.50 -2.44
CA ARG A 64 -2.74 22.71 -3.22
C ARG A 64 -2.50 21.69 -4.31
N LEU A 65 -3.01 20.47 -4.13
CA LEU A 65 -2.88 19.35 -5.06
C LEU A 65 -4.17 19.11 -5.85
N SER A 66 -4.04 18.50 -7.01
CA SER A 66 -5.19 17.95 -7.71
C SER A 66 -5.75 16.72 -6.98
N PRO A 67 -7.04 16.36 -7.17
CA PRO A 67 -7.61 15.15 -6.59
C PRO A 67 -6.83 13.88 -6.96
N THR A 68 -6.21 13.86 -8.14
CA THR A 68 -5.35 12.75 -8.57
C THR A 68 -4.05 12.69 -7.78
N ALA A 69 -3.35 13.82 -7.65
CA ALA A 69 -2.11 13.90 -6.89
C ALA A 69 -2.33 13.59 -5.39
N LEU A 70 -3.46 14.04 -4.83
CA LEU A 70 -3.82 13.74 -3.45
C LEU A 70 -4.03 12.22 -3.23
N ARG A 71 -4.70 11.53 -4.17
CA ARG A 71 -4.80 10.05 -4.14
C ARG A 71 -3.42 9.39 -4.25
N CYS A 72 -2.51 9.95 -5.06
CA CYS A 72 -1.13 9.45 -5.12
C CYS A 72 -0.41 9.59 -3.78
N VAL A 73 -0.64 10.67 -3.00
CA VAL A 73 -0.05 10.83 -1.66
C VAL A 73 -0.46 9.68 -0.74
N ALA A 74 -1.76 9.38 -0.64
CA ALA A 74 -2.22 8.26 0.17
C ALA A 74 -1.66 6.91 -0.32
N ALA A 75 -1.61 6.71 -1.64
CA ALA A 75 -1.13 5.46 -2.22
C ALA A 75 0.40 5.29 -2.13
N CYS A 76 1.19 6.37 -2.16
CA CYS A 76 2.64 6.29 -2.00
C CYS A 76 3.04 5.77 -0.62
N TRP A 77 2.24 5.99 0.42
CA TRP A 77 2.47 5.40 1.73
C TRP A 77 2.52 3.87 1.68
N LEU A 78 1.79 3.26 0.77
CA LEU A 78 1.75 1.82 0.55
C LEU A 78 3.00 1.26 -0.17
N ALA A 79 3.97 2.09 -0.51
CA ALA A 79 5.24 1.64 -1.07
C ALA A 79 6.02 0.80 -0.04
N GLU A 80 5.97 1.16 1.24
CA GLU A 80 6.67 0.50 2.34
C GLU A 80 8.18 0.30 2.05
N GLU A 81 8.78 1.28 1.37
CA GLU A 81 10.22 1.32 1.13
C GLU A 81 10.90 2.06 2.29
N ALA A 82 12.17 1.76 2.53
CA ALA A 82 12.91 2.36 3.65
C ALA A 82 12.97 3.90 3.58
N ASP A 83 12.97 4.46 2.37
CA ASP A 83 13.00 5.90 2.11
C ASP A 83 11.62 6.53 1.91
N THR A 84 10.54 5.75 2.01
CA THR A 84 9.15 6.24 1.83
C THR A 84 8.85 7.46 2.71
N PRO A 85 9.13 7.46 4.03
CA PRO A 85 8.86 8.61 4.88
C PRO A 85 9.60 9.87 4.43
N ASP A 86 10.88 9.73 4.10
CA ASP A 86 11.74 10.86 3.72
C ASP A 86 11.34 11.46 2.37
N VAL A 87 11.07 10.61 1.37
CA VAL A 87 10.62 11.05 0.04
C VAL A 87 9.28 11.79 0.15
N MET A 88 8.34 11.21 0.89
CA MET A 88 7.04 11.82 1.10
C MET A 88 7.15 13.14 1.89
N PHE A 89 7.91 13.15 2.97
CA PHE A 89 8.10 14.36 3.78
C PHE A 89 8.64 15.53 2.94
N ARG A 90 9.71 15.31 2.19
CA ARG A 90 10.30 16.35 1.32
C ARG A 90 9.30 16.82 0.26
N PHE A 91 8.60 15.92 -0.38
CA PHE A 91 7.56 16.27 -1.36
C PHE A 91 6.44 17.11 -0.71
N LEU A 92 5.93 16.72 0.45
CA LEU A 92 4.87 17.44 1.14
C LEU A 92 5.33 18.84 1.56
N CYS A 93 6.53 18.98 2.09
CA CYS A 93 7.10 20.30 2.40
C CYS A 93 7.21 21.15 1.13
N LYS A 94 7.69 20.57 0.03
CA LYS A 94 7.78 21.28 -1.26
C LYS A 94 6.42 21.76 -1.75
N VAL A 95 5.34 20.99 -1.56
CA VAL A 95 3.96 21.40 -1.88
C VAL A 95 3.55 22.64 -1.06
N PHE A 96 3.92 22.70 0.23
CA PHE A 96 3.57 23.85 1.08
C PHE A 96 4.41 25.09 0.76
N ASP A 97 5.69 24.93 0.43
CA ASP A 97 6.60 26.03 0.13
C ASP A 97 6.37 26.64 -1.26
N SER A 98 5.71 25.91 -2.14
CA SER A 98 5.49 26.36 -3.51
C SER A 98 4.24 27.23 -3.64
N PRO A 99 4.32 28.38 -4.32
CA PRO A 99 3.16 29.25 -4.54
C PRO A 99 2.20 28.70 -5.61
N ARG A 100 2.64 27.74 -6.41
CA ARG A 100 1.88 27.11 -7.49
C ARG A 100 1.88 25.60 -7.32
N ARG A 101 0.97 24.90 -8.01
CA ARG A 101 0.97 23.45 -8.08
C ARG A 101 2.26 22.94 -8.70
N ILE A 102 2.90 21.97 -8.03
CA ILE A 102 4.21 21.44 -8.43
C ILE A 102 4.16 19.99 -8.89
N GLU A 103 3.02 19.34 -8.81
CA GLU A 103 2.83 17.90 -9.05
C GLU A 103 3.29 17.42 -10.43
N THR A 104 3.47 18.32 -11.39
CA THR A 104 4.00 18.04 -12.74
C THR A 104 5.39 18.62 -12.99
N ASN A 105 6.01 19.22 -11.99
CA ASN A 105 7.36 19.79 -12.11
C ASN A 105 8.43 18.69 -11.91
N PHE A 106 8.58 17.81 -12.88
CA PHE A 106 9.55 16.72 -12.85
C PHE A 106 11.03 17.16 -12.92
N GLY A 107 11.29 18.44 -13.10
CA GLY A 107 12.62 19.02 -12.95
C GLY A 107 13.05 19.20 -11.49
N ASP A 108 12.11 19.16 -10.55
CA ASP A 108 12.40 19.17 -9.11
C ASP A 108 12.68 17.72 -8.63
N PRO A 109 13.81 17.47 -7.95
CA PRO A 109 14.20 16.12 -7.54
C PRO A 109 13.23 15.48 -6.57
N ASP A 110 12.58 16.23 -5.67
CA ASP A 110 11.62 15.70 -4.70
C ASP A 110 10.31 15.30 -5.38
N VAL A 111 9.85 16.10 -6.36
CA VAL A 111 8.67 15.76 -7.18
C VAL A 111 8.96 14.54 -8.04
N LEU A 112 10.17 14.45 -8.61
CA LEU A 112 10.57 13.29 -9.42
C LEU A 112 10.63 12.02 -8.58
N ALA A 113 11.27 12.07 -7.39
CA ALA A 113 11.37 10.93 -6.48
C ALA A 113 9.99 10.42 -6.04
N PHE A 114 9.09 11.33 -5.64
CA PHE A 114 7.71 11.01 -5.31
C PHE A 114 6.96 10.37 -6.49
N THR A 115 7.11 10.92 -7.69
CA THR A 115 6.47 10.38 -8.90
C THR A 115 6.99 8.99 -9.24
N GLN A 116 8.28 8.74 -9.09
CA GLN A 116 8.87 7.42 -9.30
C GLN A 116 8.36 6.40 -8.28
N MET A 117 8.23 6.79 -7.01
CA MET A 117 7.61 5.96 -5.97
C MET A 117 6.16 5.60 -6.33
N TRP A 118 5.35 6.58 -6.71
CA TRP A 118 4.00 6.33 -7.21
C TRP A 118 3.97 5.34 -8.39
N ARG A 119 4.88 5.51 -9.36
CA ARG A 119 4.95 4.60 -10.51
C ARG A 119 5.24 3.16 -10.08
N ARG A 120 6.10 2.95 -9.08
CA ARG A 120 6.38 1.60 -8.55
C ARG A 120 5.14 0.99 -7.88
N VAL A 121 4.44 1.74 -7.03
CA VAL A 121 3.20 1.27 -6.38
C VAL A 121 2.10 0.97 -7.40
N ASN A 122 1.91 1.87 -8.36
CA ASN A 122 0.90 1.68 -9.41
C ASN A 122 1.27 0.57 -10.39
N GLY A 123 2.56 0.36 -10.65
CA GLY A 123 3.07 -0.78 -11.41
C GLY A 123 2.73 -2.10 -10.73
N GLU A 124 2.97 -2.20 -9.42
CA GLU A 124 2.58 -3.36 -8.62
C GLU A 124 1.07 -3.61 -8.65
N ARG A 125 0.26 -2.56 -8.41
CA ARG A 125 -1.19 -2.63 -8.56
C ARG A 125 -1.60 -3.18 -9.93
N THR A 126 -1.02 -2.66 -11.01
CA THR A 126 -1.35 -3.07 -12.38
C THR A 126 -0.96 -4.53 -12.61
N ARG A 127 0.22 -4.96 -12.15
CA ARG A 127 0.67 -6.35 -12.21
C ARG A 127 -0.31 -7.28 -11.49
N LEU A 128 -0.69 -6.93 -10.27
CA LEU A 128 -1.67 -7.73 -9.53
C LEU A 128 -3.02 -7.82 -10.25
N MET A 129 -3.53 -6.73 -10.81
CA MET A 129 -4.79 -6.74 -11.57
C MET A 129 -4.72 -7.63 -12.82
N GLN A 130 -3.56 -7.73 -13.46
CA GLN A 130 -3.38 -8.54 -14.67
C GLN A 130 -3.19 -10.03 -14.36
N PHE A 131 -2.54 -10.36 -13.24
CA PHE A 131 -2.12 -11.72 -12.92
C PHE A 131 -2.85 -12.33 -11.72
N LEU A 132 -3.77 -11.59 -11.08
CA LEU A 132 -4.60 -12.13 -10.01
C LEU A 132 -5.41 -13.32 -10.54
N ARG A 133 -5.33 -14.42 -9.81
CA ARG A 133 -6.05 -15.65 -10.12
C ARG A 133 -6.84 -16.12 -8.92
N PHE A 134 -8.13 -16.25 -9.12
CA PHE A 134 -9.00 -16.82 -8.14
C PHE A 134 -9.04 -18.36 -8.24
N GLN A 135 -9.13 -19.01 -7.09
CA GLN A 135 -9.44 -20.41 -6.91
C GLN A 135 -10.86 -20.49 -6.35
N LYS A 136 -11.72 -21.29 -6.95
CA LYS A 136 -13.08 -21.42 -6.46
C LYS A 136 -13.12 -22.44 -5.32
N ALA A 137 -13.55 -22.02 -4.13
CA ALA A 137 -13.76 -22.87 -2.98
C ALA A 137 -15.09 -23.63 -3.09
N ALA A 138 -15.22 -24.73 -2.33
CA ALA A 138 -16.40 -25.58 -2.33
C ALA A 138 -17.70 -24.87 -1.87
N ASP A 139 -17.58 -23.80 -1.09
CA ASP A 139 -18.67 -22.92 -0.66
C ASP A 139 -19.08 -21.89 -1.71
N GLY A 140 -18.40 -21.86 -2.84
CA GLY A 140 -18.65 -20.91 -3.93
C GLY A 140 -17.85 -19.60 -3.82
N THR A 141 -17.06 -19.39 -2.77
CA THR A 141 -16.20 -18.21 -2.61
C THR A 141 -14.98 -18.29 -3.53
N TYR A 142 -14.61 -17.17 -4.14
CA TYR A 142 -13.41 -17.05 -4.96
C TYR A 142 -12.25 -16.54 -4.12
N PHE A 143 -11.23 -17.36 -3.93
CA PHE A 143 -10.05 -17.04 -3.12
C PHE A 143 -8.82 -16.76 -3.99
N ALA A 144 -8.09 -15.69 -3.70
CA ALA A 144 -6.83 -15.37 -4.36
C ALA A 144 -5.74 -14.99 -3.34
N PRO A 145 -4.79 -15.89 -3.07
CA PRO A 145 -3.59 -15.58 -2.32
C PRO A 145 -2.64 -14.77 -3.18
N LEU A 146 -2.03 -13.74 -2.60
CA LEU A 146 -1.11 -12.83 -3.26
C LEU A 146 0.11 -12.59 -2.35
N GLU A 147 1.25 -12.34 -2.97
CA GLU A 147 2.48 -11.97 -2.26
C GLU A 147 3.07 -10.70 -2.90
N PRO A 148 2.42 -9.54 -2.73
CA PRO A 148 2.86 -8.31 -3.36
C PRO A 148 4.13 -7.75 -2.68
N GLU A 149 5.03 -7.18 -3.50
CA GLU A 149 6.19 -6.47 -2.98
C GLU A 149 5.78 -5.21 -2.21
N LYS A 150 4.83 -4.46 -2.77
CA LYS A 150 4.24 -3.26 -2.17
C LYS A 150 2.87 -3.56 -1.59
N ASN A 151 2.45 -2.81 -0.60
CA ASN A 151 1.13 -2.98 0.02
C ASN A 151 0.00 -2.51 -0.90
N ALA A 152 -0.12 -3.13 -2.08
CA ALA A 152 -1.01 -2.66 -3.13
C ALA A 152 -2.43 -3.25 -3.07
N LEU A 153 -2.73 -4.19 -2.16
CA LEU A 153 -4.06 -4.80 -2.04
C LEU A 153 -5.20 -3.78 -1.90
N PRO A 154 -5.10 -2.76 -1.04
CA PRO A 154 -6.17 -1.77 -0.89
C PRO A 154 -6.52 -1.06 -2.20
N LEU A 155 -5.55 -0.93 -3.10
CA LEU A 155 -5.73 -0.27 -4.40
C LEU A 155 -6.46 -1.14 -5.43
N LEU A 156 -6.62 -2.44 -5.17
CA LEU A 156 -7.35 -3.37 -6.03
C LEU A 156 -8.86 -3.34 -5.78
N ILE A 157 -9.27 -2.98 -4.57
CA ILE A 157 -10.65 -3.12 -4.09
C ILE A 157 -11.68 -2.49 -5.03
N PRO A 158 -11.54 -1.23 -5.49
CA PRO A 158 -12.53 -0.64 -6.39
C PRO A 158 -12.69 -1.45 -7.68
N HIS A 159 -11.57 -1.90 -8.27
CA HIS A 159 -11.59 -2.68 -9.49
C HIS A 159 -12.23 -4.05 -9.29
N LEU A 160 -11.88 -4.76 -8.20
CA LEU A 160 -12.42 -6.09 -7.93
C LEU A 160 -13.92 -6.04 -7.64
N ARG A 161 -14.36 -5.07 -6.85
CA ARG A 161 -15.78 -4.86 -6.57
C ARG A 161 -16.58 -4.59 -7.84
N ASP A 162 -16.04 -3.78 -8.75
CA ASP A 162 -16.73 -3.46 -10.00
C ASP A 162 -16.72 -4.64 -10.99
N ARG A 163 -15.61 -5.39 -11.03
CA ARG A 163 -15.40 -6.47 -12.01
C ARG A 163 -16.08 -7.78 -11.60
N PHE A 164 -16.18 -8.05 -10.30
CA PHE A 164 -16.68 -9.28 -9.70
C PHE A 164 -17.79 -8.95 -8.68
N ALA A 165 -18.72 -8.08 -9.09
CA ALA A 165 -19.80 -7.58 -8.24
C ALA A 165 -20.84 -8.66 -7.85
N ASP A 166 -20.94 -9.73 -8.66
CA ASP A 166 -21.88 -10.83 -8.53
C ASP A 166 -21.30 -12.08 -7.81
N GLN A 167 -20.09 -11.97 -7.27
CA GLN A 167 -19.38 -13.11 -6.68
C GLN A 167 -18.77 -12.72 -5.33
N CYS A 168 -18.89 -13.62 -4.34
CA CYS A 168 -18.13 -13.49 -3.11
C CYS A 168 -16.64 -13.78 -3.40
N TRP A 169 -15.77 -12.92 -2.95
CA TRP A 169 -14.34 -13.12 -3.13
C TRP A 169 -13.53 -12.71 -1.91
N LEU A 170 -12.38 -13.37 -1.75
CA LEU A 170 -11.37 -13.10 -0.75
C LEU A 170 -10.00 -12.96 -1.43
N ILE A 171 -9.37 -11.81 -1.27
CA ILE A 171 -7.96 -11.60 -1.61
C ILE A 171 -7.14 -11.54 -0.33
N TRP A 172 -5.98 -12.18 -0.33
CA TRP A 172 -5.15 -12.33 0.86
C TRP A 172 -3.70 -11.98 0.58
N ASP A 173 -3.12 -11.05 1.36
CA ASP A 173 -1.69 -10.76 1.35
C ASP A 173 -0.97 -11.72 2.29
N MET A 174 -0.26 -12.69 1.72
CA MET A 174 0.49 -13.70 2.48
C MET A 174 1.68 -13.10 3.22
N LYS A 175 2.29 -12.03 2.68
CA LYS A 175 3.45 -11.37 3.27
C LYS A 175 3.07 -10.57 4.52
N ARG A 176 1.89 -9.94 4.51
CA ARG A 176 1.43 -9.05 5.57
C ARG A 176 0.34 -9.66 6.46
N ALA A 177 -0.11 -10.88 6.12
CA ALA A 177 -1.14 -11.64 6.86
C ALA A 177 -2.44 -10.86 7.07
N TYR A 178 -2.94 -10.20 6.01
CA TYR A 178 -4.26 -9.56 6.00
C TYR A 178 -4.92 -9.70 4.63
N GLY A 179 -6.20 -9.43 4.55
CA GLY A 179 -6.93 -9.52 3.30
C GLY A 179 -8.23 -8.73 3.28
N PHE A 180 -8.95 -8.89 2.19
CA PHE A 180 -10.26 -8.27 2.00
C PHE A 180 -11.24 -9.32 1.49
N TYR A 181 -12.37 -9.43 2.18
CA TYR A 181 -13.49 -10.28 1.82
C TYR A 181 -14.67 -9.43 1.34
N TYR A 182 -15.25 -9.79 0.21
CA TYR A 182 -16.46 -9.18 -0.34
C TYR A 182 -17.60 -10.16 -0.27
N ASP A 183 -18.70 -9.74 0.36
CA ASP A 183 -19.90 -10.54 0.65
C ASP A 183 -21.08 -10.27 -0.30
N LEU A 184 -20.84 -9.64 -1.46
CA LEU A 184 -21.79 -9.09 -2.43
C LEU A 184 -22.34 -7.70 -2.07
N HIS A 185 -22.12 -7.19 -0.88
CA HIS A 185 -22.63 -5.91 -0.40
C HIS A 185 -21.49 -4.99 0.02
N GLU A 186 -20.63 -5.48 0.91
CA GLU A 186 -19.56 -4.71 1.51
C GLU A 186 -18.23 -5.46 1.43
N VAL A 187 -17.13 -4.69 1.50
CA VAL A 187 -15.78 -5.23 1.58
C VAL A 187 -15.31 -5.13 3.02
N HIS A 188 -15.01 -6.27 3.61
CA HIS A 188 -14.53 -6.40 4.98
C HIS A 188 -13.01 -6.57 4.99
N HIS A 189 -12.32 -5.80 5.82
CA HIS A 189 -10.92 -6.02 6.12
C HIS A 189 -10.79 -7.21 7.08
N ILE A 190 -9.92 -8.16 6.75
CA ILE A 190 -9.74 -9.40 7.51
C ILE A 190 -8.28 -9.50 7.94
N THR A 191 -8.07 -9.81 9.23
CA THR A 191 -6.79 -10.23 9.80
C THR A 191 -7.02 -11.53 10.56
N PHE A 192 -6.15 -12.50 10.38
CA PHE A 192 -6.17 -13.68 11.25
C PHE A 192 -5.25 -13.43 12.44
N GLN A 193 -5.75 -13.62 13.65
CA GLN A 193 -4.90 -13.73 14.82
C GLN A 193 -4.22 -15.10 14.80
N ASP A 194 -3.04 -15.23 15.39
CA ASP A 194 -2.21 -16.46 15.36
C ASP A 194 -2.93 -17.74 15.77
N THR A 195 -4.02 -17.64 16.53
CA THR A 195 -4.88 -18.77 16.95
C THR A 195 -5.93 -19.17 15.92
N ASP A 196 -6.22 -18.29 14.94
CA ASP A 196 -7.31 -18.45 13.98
C ASP A 196 -6.80 -18.50 12.53
N SER A 197 -5.52 -18.73 12.31
CA SER A 197 -5.02 -19.05 10.97
C SER A 197 -5.95 -20.11 10.39
N PRO A 198 -6.61 -19.86 9.25
CA PRO A 198 -7.49 -20.85 8.70
C PRO A 198 -6.67 -22.15 8.61
N PRO A 199 -7.12 -23.24 9.25
CA PRO A 199 -6.34 -24.47 9.38
C PRO A 199 -5.97 -25.10 8.03
N HIS A 200 -6.25 -24.43 6.94
CA HIS A 200 -6.25 -24.93 5.58
C HIS A 200 -5.64 -23.97 4.54
N LEU A 201 -4.95 -22.90 4.96
CA LEU A 201 -4.09 -22.12 4.06
C LEU A 201 -2.66 -22.68 4.16
N PRO A 202 -2.27 -23.60 3.25
CA PRO A 202 -0.90 -24.06 3.19
C PRO A 202 0.04 -22.88 2.92
N ALA A 203 1.29 -23.00 3.34
CA ALA A 203 2.32 -21.99 3.12
C ALA A 203 2.55 -21.63 1.63
N ASP A 204 2.05 -22.46 0.72
CA ASP A 204 2.11 -22.26 -0.73
C ASP A 204 0.91 -21.45 -1.30
N GLY A 205 0.00 -20.97 -0.43
CA GLY A 205 -1.14 -20.16 -0.82
C GLY A 205 -2.21 -20.89 -1.64
N ARG A 206 -2.17 -22.21 -1.69
CA ARG A 206 -3.20 -23.01 -2.37
C ARG A 206 -4.22 -23.50 -1.36
N LEU A 207 -5.49 -23.43 -1.72
CA LEU A 207 -6.52 -24.11 -0.94
C LEU A 207 -6.25 -25.61 -0.93
N ALA A 208 -6.45 -26.27 0.21
CA ALA A 208 -6.40 -27.72 0.29
C ALA A 208 -7.39 -28.32 -0.71
N GLN A 209 -7.03 -29.46 -1.32
CA GLN A 209 -7.82 -30.10 -2.37
C GLN A 209 -9.27 -30.37 -1.95
N GLU A 210 -9.48 -30.62 -0.67
CA GLU A 210 -10.79 -30.86 -0.04
C GLU A 210 -11.67 -29.61 0.03
N MET A 211 -11.07 -28.43 -0.04
CA MET A 211 -11.73 -27.11 0.01
C MET A 211 -11.99 -26.53 -1.36
N LEU A 212 -11.46 -27.13 -2.42
CA LEU A 212 -11.66 -26.68 -3.78
C LEU A 212 -13.01 -27.16 -4.34
N ASP A 213 -13.61 -26.35 -5.20
CA ASP A 213 -14.72 -26.80 -6.05
C ASP A 213 -14.25 -27.98 -6.94
N LYS A 214 -15.15 -28.91 -7.23
CA LYS A 214 -14.84 -30.15 -7.97
C LYS A 214 -14.18 -29.88 -9.34
N ASP A 215 -14.53 -28.77 -9.96
CA ASP A 215 -14.03 -28.40 -11.29
C ASP A 215 -12.77 -27.52 -11.24
N GLU A 216 -12.37 -27.04 -10.06
CA GLU A 216 -11.26 -26.09 -9.90
C GLU A 216 -9.91 -26.67 -10.35
N LEU A 217 -9.63 -27.94 -10.09
CA LEU A 217 -8.42 -28.63 -10.53
C LEU A 217 -8.32 -28.69 -12.08
N PHE A 218 -9.44 -28.87 -12.73
CA PHE A 218 -9.50 -28.83 -14.19
C PHE A 218 -9.20 -27.43 -14.74
N PHE A 219 -9.83 -26.40 -14.19
CA PHE A 219 -9.55 -25.01 -14.57
C PHE A 219 -8.11 -24.59 -14.30
N GLN A 220 -7.51 -25.01 -13.18
CA GLN A 220 -6.10 -24.77 -12.90
C GLN A 220 -5.17 -25.43 -13.93
N SER A 221 -5.49 -26.63 -14.38
CA SER A 221 -4.71 -27.31 -15.43
C SER A 221 -4.81 -26.60 -16.77
N LEU A 222 -6.00 -26.16 -17.17
CA LEU A 222 -6.23 -25.37 -18.38
C LEU A 222 -5.44 -24.06 -18.36
N TRP A 223 -5.45 -23.36 -17.22
CA TRP A 223 -4.71 -22.12 -17.07
C TRP A 223 -3.20 -22.31 -17.19
N LYS A 224 -2.64 -23.34 -16.56
CA LYS A 224 -1.22 -23.67 -16.72
C LYS A 224 -0.86 -23.93 -18.18
N THR A 225 -1.68 -24.70 -18.89
CA THR A 225 -1.49 -24.96 -20.31
C THR A 225 -1.54 -23.69 -21.15
N TYR A 226 -2.53 -22.84 -20.90
CA TYR A 226 -2.65 -21.53 -21.56
C TYR A 226 -1.43 -20.65 -21.30
N PHE A 227 -0.99 -20.54 -20.05
CA PHE A 227 0.15 -19.72 -19.65
C PHE A 227 1.44 -20.20 -20.34
N HIS A 228 1.68 -21.51 -20.37
CA HIS A 228 2.82 -22.08 -21.10
C HIS A 228 2.74 -21.85 -22.60
N ALA A 229 1.54 -21.83 -23.18
CA ALA A 229 1.36 -21.62 -24.61
C ALA A 229 1.62 -20.17 -25.06
N ILE A 230 1.39 -19.17 -24.15
CA ILE A 230 1.59 -17.75 -24.46
C ILE A 230 2.88 -17.17 -23.88
N ALA A 231 3.53 -17.86 -22.94
CA ALA A 231 4.84 -17.47 -22.44
C ALA A 231 5.86 -17.70 -23.57
N ILE A 232 6.30 -16.63 -24.20
CA ILE A 232 7.47 -16.65 -25.08
C ILE A 232 8.65 -16.92 -24.16
N LEU A 233 9.18 -18.14 -24.22
CA LEU A 233 10.44 -18.48 -23.58
C LEU A 233 11.54 -17.73 -24.34
N GLU A 234 12.08 -16.66 -23.74
CA GLU A 234 13.34 -16.07 -24.17
C GLU A 234 14.52 -16.95 -23.74
#